data_889ed1ccdf3e71e962a78329d91a4f65
#
_entry.id   889ed1ccdf3e71e962a78329d91a4f65
#
_cell.length_a   1.000
_cell.length_b   1.000
_cell.length_c   1.000
_cell.angle_alpha   90.00
_cell.angle_beta   90.00
_cell.angle_gamma   90.00
#
_symmetry.space_group_name_H-M   'P 1'
#
loop_
_entity.id
_entity.type
_entity.pdbx_description
1 polymer ?
#
loop_
_entity_poly.entity_id
_entity_poly.type
_entity_poly.pdbx_seq_one_letter_code
_entity_poly.pdbx_strand_id
1 'polypeptide(L)'
;MTETYPMRRRDRAITTEDALRVIKSAHFAVLATVGSDGRPYAVPVNAAYCDGVLYFHGTEQKSRKADNMAANPAVALTFVAYEKRLAEEHTVDYASAVAEGEAHLVTDETERQKAFLAICETHAAGPCIEKHLAYARREGDSAALWRVTIRSLSGKSRSWSRISDELG
;
A
#
# COMPACT_ATOMS: atom_id res chain seq x y z
N MET A 1 11.08 11.39 17.49
CA MET A 1 10.98 12.09 16.20
C MET A 1 11.81 11.28 15.21
N THR A 2 11.15 10.56 14.31
CA THR A 2 11.85 9.83 13.24
C THR A 2 12.45 10.83 12.27
N GLU A 3 13.76 10.82 12.14
CA GLU A 3 14.49 11.64 11.20
C GLU A 3 14.09 11.21 9.78
N THR A 4 13.32 12.06 9.08
CA THR A 4 12.93 11.77 7.70
C THR A 4 14.11 12.07 6.79
N TYR A 5 14.63 11.05 6.12
CA TYR A 5 15.66 11.23 5.10
C TYR A 5 15.11 12.05 3.92
N PRO A 6 15.72 13.20 3.58
CA PRO A 6 15.25 14.02 2.47
C PRO A 6 15.46 13.30 1.14
N MET A 7 14.47 13.39 0.26
CA MET A 7 14.58 12.83 -1.09
C MET A 7 15.77 13.47 -1.85
N ARG A 8 16.73 12.64 -2.30
CA ARG A 8 17.91 13.12 -3.05
C ARG A 8 17.55 13.82 -4.36
N ARG A 9 16.62 13.23 -5.13
CA ARG A 9 16.15 13.77 -6.42
C ARG A 9 14.87 14.58 -6.20
N ARG A 10 15.01 15.77 -5.62
CA ARG A 10 13.88 16.69 -5.35
C ARG A 10 13.19 17.16 -6.63
N ASP A 11 13.92 17.22 -7.74
CA ASP A 11 13.40 17.52 -9.07
C ASP A 11 12.37 16.48 -9.59
N ARG A 12 12.28 15.34 -8.95
CA ARG A 12 11.33 14.26 -9.26
C ARG A 12 10.25 14.07 -8.20
N ALA A 13 10.27 14.86 -7.14
CA ALA A 13 9.23 14.80 -6.12
C ALA A 13 7.89 15.24 -6.72
N ILE A 14 6.83 14.51 -6.39
CA ILE A 14 5.45 14.88 -6.68
C ILE A 14 4.74 15.26 -5.38
N THR A 15 3.60 15.94 -5.48
CA THR A 15 2.84 16.38 -4.32
C THR A 15 2.30 15.18 -3.52
N THR A 16 1.88 15.41 -2.27
CA THR A 16 1.21 14.37 -1.46
C THR A 16 -0.07 13.89 -2.13
N GLU A 17 -0.82 14.78 -2.74
CA GLU A 17 -2.03 14.45 -3.50
C GLU A 17 -1.73 13.54 -4.68
N ASP A 18 -0.71 13.86 -5.45
CA ASP A 18 -0.24 13.02 -6.56
C ASP A 18 0.29 11.66 -6.08
N ALA A 19 0.99 11.62 -4.93
CA ALA A 19 1.41 10.36 -4.32
C ALA A 19 0.23 9.49 -3.91
N LEU A 20 -0.88 10.07 -3.44
CA LEU A 20 -2.12 9.35 -3.18
C LEU A 20 -2.78 8.82 -4.46
N ARG A 21 -2.71 9.56 -5.57
CA ARG A 21 -3.16 9.07 -6.88
C ARG A 21 -2.34 7.84 -7.30
N VAL A 22 -1.02 7.88 -7.14
CA VAL A 22 -0.14 6.72 -7.40
C VAL A 22 -0.56 5.52 -6.55
N ILE A 23 -0.82 5.71 -5.25
CA ILE A 23 -1.28 4.62 -4.36
C ILE A 23 -2.58 4.01 -4.86
N LYS A 24 -3.56 4.83 -5.23
CA LYS A 24 -4.88 4.38 -5.69
C LYS A 24 -4.85 3.67 -7.05
N SER A 25 -3.89 4.03 -7.91
CA SER A 25 -3.75 3.46 -9.26
C SER A 25 -2.83 2.22 -9.29
N ALA A 26 -2.07 1.95 -8.24
CA ALA A 26 -1.16 0.81 -8.21
C ALA A 26 -1.93 -0.51 -7.98
N HIS A 27 -1.59 -1.55 -8.75
CA HIS A 27 -2.24 -2.86 -8.64
C HIS A 27 -1.90 -3.60 -7.35
N PHE A 28 -0.73 -3.37 -6.78
CA PHE A 28 -0.28 -3.94 -5.51
C PHE A 28 0.77 -3.03 -4.87
N ALA A 29 1.07 -3.30 -3.60
CA ALA A 29 2.18 -2.70 -2.89
C ALA A 29 3.21 -3.76 -2.51
N VAL A 30 4.46 -3.35 -2.34
CA VAL A 30 5.48 -4.16 -1.65
C VAL A 30 5.56 -3.69 -0.20
N LEU A 31 5.11 -4.55 0.71
CA LEU A 31 5.20 -4.35 2.16
C LEU A 31 6.59 -4.78 2.64
N ALA A 32 7.33 -3.85 3.21
CA ALA A 32 8.60 -4.11 3.89
C ALA A 32 8.41 -4.13 5.41
N THR A 33 8.94 -5.15 6.06
CA THR A 33 8.92 -5.37 7.51
C THR A 33 10.30 -5.77 8.00
N VAL A 34 10.55 -5.64 9.30
CA VAL A 34 11.81 -6.10 9.94
C VAL A 34 11.47 -7.10 11.03
N GLY A 35 12.12 -8.26 10.99
CA GLY A 35 11.96 -9.31 11.99
C GLY A 35 12.61 -8.96 13.33
N SER A 36 12.30 -9.71 14.38
CA SER A 36 12.93 -9.58 15.70
C SER A 36 14.44 -9.84 15.67
N ASP A 37 14.92 -10.54 14.63
CA ASP A 37 16.34 -10.79 14.34
C ASP A 37 17.02 -9.63 13.56
N GLY A 38 16.30 -8.52 13.31
CA GLY A 38 16.77 -7.38 12.54
C GLY A 38 16.80 -7.59 11.02
N ARG A 39 16.38 -8.75 10.52
CA ARG A 39 16.41 -9.05 9.09
C ARG A 39 15.22 -8.43 8.37
N PRO A 40 15.45 -7.74 7.23
CA PRO A 40 14.37 -7.23 6.41
C PRO A 40 13.60 -8.36 5.71
N TYR A 41 12.32 -8.14 5.49
CA TYR A 41 11.45 -8.99 4.71
C TYR A 41 10.49 -8.14 3.90
N ALA A 42 10.41 -8.40 2.60
CA ALA A 42 9.53 -7.71 1.68
C ALA A 42 8.62 -8.70 0.96
N VAL A 43 7.32 -8.36 0.82
CA VAL A 43 6.32 -9.22 0.19
C VAL A 43 5.27 -8.36 -0.51
N PRO A 44 4.78 -8.75 -1.71
CA PRO A 44 3.66 -8.07 -2.34
C PRO A 44 2.37 -8.29 -1.54
N VAL A 45 1.56 -7.23 -1.44
CA VAL A 45 0.25 -7.22 -0.79
C VAL A 45 -0.73 -6.37 -1.61
N ASN A 46 -2.00 -6.74 -1.61
CA ASN A 46 -3.08 -5.91 -2.14
C ASN A 46 -3.50 -4.93 -1.05
N ALA A 47 -2.99 -3.71 -1.11
CA ALA A 47 -3.28 -2.66 -0.15
C ALA A 47 -4.27 -1.66 -0.72
N ALA A 48 -5.26 -1.26 0.07
CA ALA A 48 -6.27 -0.26 -0.26
C ALA A 48 -6.13 0.98 0.63
N TYR A 49 -6.19 2.17 0.03
CA TYR A 49 -6.23 3.43 0.77
C TYR A 49 -7.67 3.83 1.06
N CYS A 50 -7.97 4.08 2.32
CA CYS A 50 -9.27 4.55 2.78
C CYS A 50 -9.10 5.51 3.97
N ASP A 51 -9.64 6.73 3.86
CA ASP A 51 -9.72 7.73 4.94
C ASP A 51 -8.40 7.94 5.71
N GLY A 52 -7.29 8.07 5.01
CA GLY A 52 -5.99 8.41 5.60
C GLY A 52 -5.16 7.22 6.09
N VAL A 53 -5.67 6.00 5.93
CA VAL A 53 -4.97 4.76 6.29
C VAL A 53 -4.89 3.78 5.13
N LEU A 54 -3.98 2.82 5.23
CA LEU A 54 -3.90 1.70 4.29
C LEU A 54 -4.39 0.43 4.98
N TYR A 55 -5.18 -0.36 4.25
CA TYR A 55 -5.62 -1.68 4.67
C TYR A 55 -5.10 -2.76 3.74
N PHE A 56 -4.72 -3.91 4.29
CA PHE A 56 -4.44 -5.13 3.52
C PHE A 56 -4.83 -6.36 4.33
N HIS A 57 -4.97 -7.51 3.66
CA HIS A 57 -5.33 -8.75 4.32
C HIS A 57 -4.26 -9.83 4.17
N GLY A 58 -4.33 -10.82 5.04
CA GLY A 58 -3.61 -12.08 4.94
C GLY A 58 -4.57 -13.25 5.11
N THR A 59 -4.21 -14.40 4.57
CA THR A 59 -5.03 -15.62 4.65
C THR A 59 -4.91 -16.33 5.99
N GLU A 60 -3.84 -16.09 6.74
CA GLU A 60 -3.59 -16.69 8.04
C GLU A 60 -2.98 -15.68 9.00
N GLN A 61 -3.32 -15.77 10.30
CA GLN A 61 -2.72 -14.93 11.31
C GLN A 61 -1.23 -15.25 11.51
N LYS A 62 -0.82 -16.51 11.27
CA LYS A 62 0.58 -16.96 11.38
C LYS A 62 1.28 -16.85 10.03
N SER A 63 2.10 -15.82 9.88
CA SER A 63 2.97 -15.64 8.72
C SER A 63 4.16 -14.77 9.09
N ARG A 64 5.26 -14.89 8.36
CA ARG A 64 6.47 -14.10 8.65
C ARG A 64 6.18 -12.59 8.73
N LYS A 65 5.34 -12.07 7.84
CA LYS A 65 4.95 -10.65 7.90
C LYS A 65 4.16 -10.31 9.17
N ALA A 66 3.23 -11.20 9.60
CA ALA A 66 2.45 -11.00 10.81
C ALA A 66 3.32 -11.04 12.06
N ASP A 67 4.22 -12.03 12.16
CA ASP A 67 5.17 -12.14 13.28
C ASP A 67 6.09 -10.92 13.33
N ASN A 68 6.60 -10.45 12.18
CA ASN A 68 7.42 -9.25 12.10
C ASN A 68 6.67 -8.01 12.59
N MET A 69 5.43 -7.78 12.11
CA MET A 69 4.63 -6.62 12.49
C MET A 69 4.17 -6.67 13.95
N ALA A 70 3.94 -7.86 14.51
CA ALA A 70 3.64 -8.03 15.92
C ALA A 70 4.85 -7.66 16.81
N ALA A 71 6.06 -7.99 16.37
CA ALA A 71 7.30 -7.67 17.07
C ALA A 71 7.76 -6.22 16.85
N ASN A 72 7.56 -5.69 15.65
CA ASN A 72 7.91 -4.33 15.24
C ASN A 72 6.87 -3.79 14.26
N PRO A 73 5.98 -2.87 14.70
CA PRO A 73 4.91 -2.35 13.86
C PRO A 73 5.39 -1.40 12.76
N ALA A 74 6.64 -0.94 12.79
CA ALA A 74 7.18 -0.06 11.77
C ALA A 74 7.28 -0.76 10.42
N VAL A 75 6.63 -0.20 9.41
CA VAL A 75 6.55 -0.75 8.05
C VAL A 75 6.72 0.33 6.99
N ALA A 76 7.11 -0.11 5.79
CA ALA A 76 7.03 0.72 4.59
C ALA A 76 6.30 -0.04 3.48
N LEU A 77 5.41 0.66 2.76
CA LEU A 77 4.74 0.15 1.58
C LEU A 77 5.19 0.97 0.36
N THR A 78 5.71 0.27 -0.64
CA THR A 78 6.11 0.87 -1.91
C THR A 78 5.08 0.51 -2.98
N PHE A 79 4.58 1.54 -3.67
CA PHE A 79 3.62 1.44 -4.75
C PHE A 79 4.28 1.89 -6.05
N VAL A 80 4.05 1.18 -7.14
CA VAL A 80 4.46 1.57 -8.49
C VAL A 80 3.22 1.51 -9.37
N ALA A 81 2.74 2.67 -9.83
CA ALA A 81 1.55 2.77 -10.65
C ALA A 81 1.87 2.86 -12.14
N TYR A 82 3.08 3.27 -12.49
CA TYR A 82 3.49 3.43 -13.87
C TYR A 82 4.96 3.06 -14.07
N GLU A 83 5.24 2.36 -15.15
CA GLU A 83 6.61 2.08 -15.63
C GLU A 83 6.60 1.97 -17.16
N LYS A 84 7.46 2.74 -17.84
CA LYS A 84 7.66 2.67 -19.28
C LYS A 84 9.14 2.84 -19.61
N ARG A 85 9.70 1.82 -20.23
CA ARG A 85 11.09 1.85 -20.71
C ARG A 85 11.21 2.72 -21.96
N LEU A 86 12.16 3.62 -21.96
CA LEU A 86 12.52 4.47 -23.09
C LEU A 86 13.89 4.05 -23.57
N ALA A 87 13.92 3.01 -24.44
CA ALA A 87 15.16 2.33 -24.83
C ALA A 87 16.16 3.28 -25.51
N GLU A 88 15.68 4.14 -26.38
CA GLU A 88 16.52 5.12 -27.11
C GLU A 88 17.11 6.20 -26.20
N GLU A 89 16.44 6.50 -25.08
CA GLU A 89 16.90 7.47 -24.07
C GLU A 89 17.69 6.80 -22.93
N HIS A 90 17.87 5.49 -22.94
CA HIS A 90 18.49 4.69 -21.88
C HIS A 90 17.92 4.99 -20.47
N THR A 91 16.58 5.09 -20.36
CA THR A 91 15.91 5.50 -19.15
C THR A 91 14.51 4.90 -19.01
N VAL A 92 13.85 5.22 -17.88
CA VAL A 92 12.50 4.74 -17.55
C VAL A 92 11.66 5.93 -17.08
N ASP A 93 10.47 6.10 -17.66
CA ASP A 93 9.41 6.91 -17.06
C ASP A 93 8.70 6.07 -16.00
N TYR A 94 8.41 6.66 -14.86
CA TYR A 94 7.77 5.96 -13.74
C TYR A 94 7.00 6.91 -12.83
N ALA A 95 6.04 6.34 -12.11
CA ALA A 95 5.38 6.96 -10.98
C ALA A 95 5.32 5.97 -9.80
N SER A 96 5.86 6.37 -8.67
CA SER A 96 5.92 5.57 -7.45
C SER A 96 5.63 6.39 -6.21
N ALA A 97 5.13 5.72 -5.16
CA ALA A 97 4.94 6.29 -3.83
C ALA A 97 5.47 5.34 -2.76
N VAL A 98 5.96 5.91 -1.66
CA VAL A 98 6.35 5.17 -0.46
C VAL A 98 5.58 5.75 0.71
N ALA A 99 4.82 4.89 1.38
CA ALA A 99 4.13 5.18 2.63
C ALA A 99 4.85 4.46 3.77
N GLU A 100 5.36 5.21 4.73
CA GLU A 100 5.94 4.67 5.96
C GLU A 100 4.96 4.86 7.11
N GLY A 101 4.87 3.89 8.01
CA GLY A 101 3.91 3.96 9.10
C GLY A 101 4.00 2.77 10.06
N GLU A 102 2.92 2.57 10.79
CA GLU A 102 2.79 1.51 11.79
C GLU A 102 1.62 0.59 11.43
N ALA A 103 1.89 -0.71 11.35
CA ALA A 103 0.91 -1.74 11.05
C ALA A 103 0.35 -2.36 12.33
N HIS A 104 -0.99 -2.39 12.45
CA HIS A 104 -1.70 -3.01 13.56
C HIS A 104 -2.82 -3.91 13.06
N LEU A 105 -3.05 -5.02 13.76
CA LEU A 105 -4.16 -5.93 13.48
C LEU A 105 -5.49 -5.21 13.77
N VAL A 106 -6.43 -5.30 12.82
CA VAL A 106 -7.78 -4.76 13.00
C VAL A 106 -8.62 -5.78 13.77
N THR A 107 -9.07 -5.40 14.96
CA THR A 107 -9.86 -6.25 15.85
C THR A 107 -11.31 -5.76 16.02
N ASP A 108 -11.57 -4.46 15.79
CA ASP A 108 -12.92 -3.90 15.82
C ASP A 108 -13.73 -4.37 14.61
N GLU A 109 -14.93 -4.89 14.84
CA GLU A 109 -15.76 -5.48 13.79
C GLU A 109 -16.21 -4.46 12.74
N THR A 110 -16.54 -3.25 13.15
CA THR A 110 -16.95 -2.18 12.23
C THR A 110 -15.77 -1.77 11.32
N GLU A 111 -14.59 -1.64 11.91
CA GLU A 111 -13.37 -1.36 11.14
C GLU A 111 -12.97 -2.52 10.23
N ARG A 112 -13.17 -3.78 10.67
CA ARG A 112 -12.94 -4.97 9.83
C ARG A 112 -13.80 -4.96 8.58
N GLN A 113 -15.08 -4.68 8.71
CA GLN A 113 -16.02 -4.58 7.58
C GLN A 113 -15.59 -3.45 6.62
N LYS A 114 -15.25 -2.28 7.16
CA LYS A 114 -14.75 -1.14 6.38
C LYS A 114 -13.46 -1.49 5.62
N ALA A 115 -12.49 -2.09 6.30
CA ALA A 115 -11.20 -2.48 5.72
C ALA A 115 -11.39 -3.49 4.58
N PHE A 116 -12.23 -4.50 4.82
CA PHE A 116 -12.51 -5.52 3.82
C PHE A 116 -13.21 -4.93 2.58
N LEU A 117 -14.19 -4.05 2.80
CA LEU A 117 -14.88 -3.36 1.71
C LEU A 117 -13.92 -2.52 0.89
N ALA A 118 -13.05 -1.73 1.52
CA ALA A 118 -12.05 -0.92 0.84
C ALA A 118 -11.10 -1.77 -0.03
N ILE A 119 -10.67 -2.94 0.46
CA ILE A 119 -9.84 -3.87 -0.29
C ILE A 119 -10.61 -4.43 -1.50
N CYS A 120 -11.86 -4.81 -1.31
CA CYS A 120 -12.70 -5.33 -2.39
C CYS A 120 -12.95 -4.27 -3.47
N GLU A 121 -13.30 -3.05 -3.09
CA GLU A 121 -13.53 -1.93 -4.02
C GLU A 121 -12.28 -1.58 -4.83
N THR A 122 -11.11 -1.68 -4.22
CA THR A 122 -9.84 -1.36 -4.89
C THR A 122 -9.37 -2.47 -5.82
N HIS A 123 -9.54 -3.75 -5.46
CA HIS A 123 -8.86 -4.87 -6.13
C HIS A 123 -9.77 -5.89 -6.78
N ALA A 124 -11.07 -5.89 -6.48
CA ALA A 124 -11.97 -6.83 -7.10
C ALA A 124 -12.53 -6.28 -8.41
N ALA A 125 -12.35 -7.04 -9.49
CA ALA A 125 -12.92 -6.68 -10.77
C ALA A 125 -14.45 -6.87 -10.78
N GLY A 126 -15.19 -5.79 -11.02
CA GLY A 126 -16.62 -5.82 -11.31
C GLY A 126 -17.54 -5.18 -10.25
N PRO A 127 -18.75 -4.78 -10.66
CA PRO A 127 -19.59 -3.84 -9.91
C PRO A 127 -20.47 -4.48 -8.82
N CYS A 128 -20.17 -5.70 -8.35
CA CYS A 128 -21.08 -6.40 -7.44
C CYS A 128 -20.63 -6.30 -5.98
N ILE A 129 -20.86 -5.12 -5.39
CA ILE A 129 -20.61 -4.85 -3.96
C ILE A 129 -21.30 -5.89 -3.04
N GLU A 130 -22.49 -6.38 -3.43
CA GLU A 130 -23.23 -7.41 -2.66
C GLU A 130 -22.50 -8.75 -2.62
N LYS A 131 -21.85 -9.15 -3.71
CA LYS A 131 -21.03 -10.37 -3.74
C LYS A 131 -19.77 -10.21 -2.90
N HIS A 132 -19.15 -9.02 -2.91
CA HIS A 132 -17.99 -8.70 -2.07
C HIS A 132 -18.35 -8.71 -0.59
N LEU A 133 -19.49 -8.13 -0.22
CA LEU A 133 -20.00 -8.17 1.16
C LEU A 133 -20.36 -9.60 1.60
N ALA A 134 -20.97 -10.39 0.72
CA ALA A 134 -21.29 -11.79 1.01
C ALA A 134 -20.01 -12.64 1.18
N TYR A 135 -18.99 -12.39 0.35
CA TYR A 135 -17.67 -13.00 0.48
C TYR A 135 -16.99 -12.58 1.79
N ALA A 136 -17.02 -11.27 2.12
CA ALA A 136 -16.48 -10.73 3.36
C ALA A 136 -17.09 -11.38 4.61
N ARG A 137 -18.42 -11.56 4.63
CA ARG A 137 -19.13 -12.21 5.75
C ARG A 137 -18.75 -13.69 5.89
N ARG A 138 -18.49 -14.38 4.79
CA ARG A 138 -18.14 -15.81 4.80
C ARG A 138 -16.70 -16.06 5.19
N GLU A 139 -15.76 -15.24 4.68
CA GLU A 139 -14.32 -15.45 4.82
C GLU A 139 -13.69 -14.46 5.82
N GLY A 140 -14.45 -13.42 6.21
CA GLY A 140 -13.94 -12.30 7.02
C GLY A 140 -13.42 -12.73 8.37
N ASP A 141 -14.02 -13.74 9.00
CA ASP A 141 -13.61 -14.24 10.32
C ASP A 141 -12.24 -14.94 10.27
N SER A 142 -11.87 -15.53 9.12
CA SER A 142 -10.59 -16.22 8.92
C SER A 142 -9.46 -15.30 8.42
N ALA A 143 -9.79 -14.12 7.89
CA ALA A 143 -8.83 -13.18 7.34
C ALA A 143 -8.22 -12.28 8.42
N ALA A 144 -6.88 -12.26 8.49
CA ALA A 144 -6.16 -11.25 9.26
C ALA A 144 -6.16 -9.91 8.48
N LEU A 145 -6.85 -8.91 8.99
CA LEU A 145 -6.89 -7.57 8.43
C LEU A 145 -5.90 -6.65 9.17
N TRP A 146 -5.10 -5.94 8.42
CA TRP A 146 -4.09 -5.03 8.96
C TRP A 146 -4.40 -3.61 8.52
N ARG A 147 -4.27 -2.67 9.48
CA ARG A 147 -4.30 -1.24 9.26
C ARG A 147 -2.89 -0.67 9.34
N VAL A 148 -2.51 0.17 8.40
CA VAL A 148 -1.28 0.96 8.47
C VAL A 148 -1.64 2.43 8.64
N THR A 149 -1.30 2.99 9.80
CA THR A 149 -1.37 4.43 10.04
C THR A 149 -0.17 5.10 9.38
N ILE A 150 -0.41 5.90 8.34
CA ILE A 150 0.64 6.56 7.59
C ILE A 150 1.27 7.66 8.44
N ARG A 151 2.58 7.63 8.62
CA ARG A 151 3.40 8.63 9.32
C ARG A 151 4.13 9.54 8.34
N SER A 152 4.55 8.99 7.20
CA SER A 152 5.23 9.70 6.14
C SER A 152 4.75 9.17 4.79
N LEU A 153 4.54 10.07 3.84
CA LEU A 153 4.20 9.76 2.46
C LEU A 153 5.08 10.55 1.53
N SER A 154 5.75 9.88 0.62
CA SER A 154 6.54 10.49 -0.43
C SER A 154 6.18 9.92 -1.79
N GLY A 155 6.14 10.78 -2.80
CA GLY A 155 5.90 10.40 -4.18
C GLY A 155 7.04 10.83 -5.09
N LYS A 156 7.31 10.03 -6.12
CA LYS A 156 8.39 10.28 -7.07
C LYS A 156 7.97 9.86 -8.47
N SER A 157 8.22 10.74 -9.44
CA SER A 157 7.97 10.46 -10.84
C SER A 157 9.06 11.05 -11.74
N ARG A 158 9.35 10.36 -12.83
CA ARG A 158 9.93 10.97 -14.02
C ARG A 158 8.79 11.20 -15.01
N SER A 159 8.66 12.46 -15.49
CA SER A 159 7.65 12.85 -16.47
C SER A 159 6.21 12.85 -15.94
N TRP A 160 6.00 13.30 -14.68
CA TRP A 160 4.68 13.37 -14.05
C TRP A 160 3.61 14.04 -14.92
N SER A 161 3.94 15.15 -15.58
CA SER A 161 3.01 15.87 -16.46
C SER A 161 2.49 15.05 -17.66
N ARG A 162 3.19 13.99 -18.06
CA ARG A 162 2.75 13.06 -19.11
C ARG A 162 1.98 11.86 -18.54
N ILE A 163 2.34 11.46 -17.31
CA ILE A 163 1.82 10.23 -16.69
C ILE A 163 0.53 10.50 -15.94
N SER A 164 0.36 11.71 -15.40
CA SER A 164 -0.76 12.03 -14.52
C SER A 164 -2.14 11.81 -15.16
N ASP A 165 -2.24 11.99 -16.46
CA ASP A 165 -3.52 11.79 -17.20
C ASP A 165 -3.81 10.29 -17.42
N GLU A 166 -2.79 9.44 -17.39
CA GLU A 166 -2.92 7.97 -17.55
C GLU A 166 -3.30 7.26 -16.25
N LEU A 167 -3.13 7.91 -15.09
CA LEU A 167 -3.39 7.31 -13.79
C LEU A 167 -4.82 7.48 -13.27
N GLY A 168 -5.71 8.13 -14.01
CA GLY A 168 -7.15 8.24 -13.68
C GLY A 168 -7.44 9.24 -12.57
#